data_46830030396f3b6992b1f49d5e2117eb
#
_entry.id   46830030396f3b6992b1f49d5e2117eb
#
_cell.length_a   1.000
_cell.length_b   1.000
_cell.length_c   1.000
_cell.angle_alpha   90.00
_cell.angle_beta   90.00
_cell.angle_gamma   90.00
#
_symmetry.space_group_name_H-M   'P 1'
#
loop_
_entity.id
_entity.type
_entity.pdbx_description
1 polymer ?
#
loop_
_entity_poly.entity_id
_entity_poly.type
_entity_poly.pdbx_seq_one_letter_code
_entity_poly.pdbx_strand_id
1 'polypeptide(L)'
;MKIAILGFGTVGSGVYDIIANGDTRMRVTAIFIRPTHPATMPEMTTDLDAILNDPTIDVIVETMGGLHPAHDYILQALQHGKHVVTANKAVVAKYLPEFIAVAAQHHVQFYFEATTGGGIPWIRNLERAARIDQIDTIEGIFNGTSNYILDQMQRAHLDFDPVLLAAKDMGYAEADPSADIDGEDVVNKLKISAALAYNMAPPRDVPTFGIRNVSKADIDFFASQHQVLRLIGKSKRDGDHYSMVVEPRLYSETALAANTFENFNLIRLHGQTIGDLQFYGQGAGRYPTANAIVQDLYDILENAPHLDRSFDQPLHFDANLNVTDYVLRADPMTFAMFNDRETEIVNDRLGIKQIPTGDMHKLMRGVLAIDADAFMAAIGDSELAAKDVLHQQDQEVIG
;
A
#
# COMPACT_ATOMS: atom_id res chain seq x y z
N MET A 1 28.13 12.83 -3.12
CA MET A 1 27.31 11.83 -3.85
C MET A 1 26.64 12.51 -5.03
N LYS A 2 26.88 12.02 -6.24
CA LYS A 2 26.24 12.52 -7.47
C LYS A 2 25.08 11.63 -7.86
N ILE A 3 23.98 12.25 -8.23
CA ILE A 3 22.67 11.61 -8.40
C ILE A 3 22.15 11.89 -9.79
N ALA A 4 21.61 10.88 -10.46
CA ALA A 4 20.76 11.05 -11.63
C ALA A 4 19.31 10.69 -11.31
N ILE A 5 18.36 11.50 -11.79
CA ILE A 5 16.92 11.27 -11.60
C ILE A 5 16.34 10.78 -12.93
N LEU A 6 15.69 9.61 -12.93
CA LEU A 6 14.93 9.11 -14.06
C LEU A 6 13.44 9.46 -13.88
N GLY A 7 12.98 10.42 -14.69
CA GLY A 7 11.63 10.99 -14.59
C GLY A 7 11.60 12.29 -13.78
N PHE A 8 11.00 13.35 -14.36
CA PHE A 8 10.91 14.67 -13.74
C PHE A 8 9.47 15.17 -13.64
N GLY A 9 8.61 14.29 -13.10
CA GLY A 9 7.24 14.60 -12.75
C GLY A 9 7.12 15.19 -11.33
N THR A 10 5.96 15.00 -10.72
CA THR A 10 5.66 15.51 -9.37
C THR A 10 6.71 15.07 -8.32
N VAL A 11 7.06 13.79 -8.29
CA VAL A 11 8.01 13.26 -7.29
C VAL A 11 9.44 13.63 -7.64
N GLY A 12 9.89 13.40 -8.87
CA GLY A 12 11.28 13.70 -9.29
C GLY A 12 11.65 15.17 -9.14
N SER A 13 10.71 16.10 -9.45
CA SER A 13 10.93 17.54 -9.20
C SER A 13 10.98 17.86 -7.71
N GLY A 14 10.21 17.16 -6.88
CA GLY A 14 10.27 17.32 -5.42
C GLY A 14 11.62 16.85 -4.84
N VAL A 15 12.17 15.74 -5.34
CA VAL A 15 13.51 15.26 -4.96
C VAL A 15 14.58 16.29 -5.34
N TYR A 16 14.51 16.81 -6.58
CA TYR A 16 15.42 17.86 -7.03
C TYR A 16 15.40 19.09 -6.11
N ASP A 17 14.19 19.58 -5.77
CA ASP A 17 14.03 20.74 -4.91
C ASP A 17 14.62 20.53 -3.50
N ILE A 18 14.39 19.38 -2.89
CA ILE A 18 14.93 19.08 -1.57
C ILE A 18 16.45 19.01 -1.60
N ILE A 19 17.03 18.37 -2.60
CA ILE A 19 18.49 18.24 -2.73
C ILE A 19 19.12 19.61 -3.05
N ALA A 20 18.56 20.38 -3.97
CA ALA A 20 19.09 21.69 -4.37
C ALA A 20 19.12 22.70 -3.23
N ASN A 21 18.20 22.60 -2.27
CA ASN A 21 18.09 23.49 -1.11
C ASN A 21 18.62 22.86 0.20
N GLY A 22 19.18 21.66 0.13
CA GLY A 22 19.59 20.87 1.28
C GLY A 22 21.11 20.70 1.44
N ASP A 23 21.52 19.49 1.77
CA ASP A 23 22.90 19.12 2.08
C ASP A 23 23.79 19.13 0.83
N THR A 24 24.86 19.90 0.88
CA THR A 24 25.85 20.03 -0.22
C THR A 24 26.63 18.75 -0.50
N ARG A 25 26.55 17.72 0.35
CA ARG A 25 27.13 16.39 0.11
C ARG A 25 26.41 15.62 -1.03
N MET A 26 25.20 16.05 -1.40
CA MET A 26 24.39 15.47 -2.48
C MET A 26 24.19 16.49 -3.60
N ARG A 27 24.25 16.02 -4.85
CA ARG A 27 24.02 16.88 -6.02
C ARG A 27 23.38 16.08 -7.15
N VAL A 28 22.30 16.61 -7.72
CA VAL A 28 21.73 16.12 -8.98
C VAL A 28 22.62 16.61 -10.12
N THR A 29 23.13 15.68 -10.94
CA THR A 29 24.02 15.97 -12.07
C THR A 29 23.41 15.58 -13.42
N ALA A 30 22.37 14.75 -13.43
CA ALA A 30 21.64 14.38 -14.63
C ALA A 30 20.16 14.14 -14.32
N ILE A 31 19.30 14.46 -15.29
CA ILE A 31 17.86 14.23 -15.21
C ILE A 31 17.43 13.61 -16.55
N PHE A 32 17.04 12.34 -16.51
CA PHE A 32 16.52 11.65 -17.69
C PHE A 32 15.07 12.03 -17.94
N ILE A 33 14.78 12.54 -19.10
CA ILE A 33 13.44 12.91 -19.56
C ILE A 33 13.07 12.19 -20.86
N ARG A 34 11.78 12.03 -21.12
CA ARG A 34 11.30 11.49 -22.39
C ARG A 34 11.62 12.48 -23.53
N PRO A 35 11.88 11.99 -24.76
CA PRO A 35 12.16 12.86 -25.92
C PRO A 35 11.06 13.89 -26.22
N THR A 36 9.83 13.61 -25.81
CA THR A 36 8.68 14.52 -25.98
C THR A 36 8.60 15.62 -24.92
N HIS A 37 9.44 15.54 -23.87
CA HIS A 37 9.48 16.54 -22.80
C HIS A 37 10.56 17.59 -23.13
N PRO A 38 10.26 18.90 -23.05
CA PRO A 38 11.26 19.93 -23.32
C PRO A 38 12.34 19.93 -22.24
N ALA A 39 13.60 19.99 -22.65
CA ALA A 39 14.70 20.21 -21.71
C ALA A 39 14.72 21.69 -21.28
N THR A 40 14.44 21.94 -20.03
CA THR A 40 14.35 23.28 -19.43
C THR A 40 15.53 23.59 -18.50
N MET A 41 16.39 22.59 -18.23
CA MET A 41 17.53 22.69 -17.31
C MET A 41 18.76 22.03 -17.97
N PRO A 42 19.98 22.51 -17.64
CA PRO A 42 21.23 21.96 -18.21
C PRO A 42 21.46 20.46 -17.91
N GLU A 43 20.93 19.98 -16.77
CA GLU A 43 21.06 18.59 -16.34
C GLU A 43 20.13 17.63 -17.10
N MET A 44 19.17 18.12 -17.87
CA MET A 44 18.19 17.31 -18.57
C MET A 44 18.77 16.67 -19.83
N THR A 45 18.57 15.38 -19.97
CA THR A 45 19.02 14.58 -21.11
C THR A 45 17.98 13.50 -21.48
N THR A 46 18.01 13.05 -22.72
CA THR A 46 17.26 11.89 -23.24
C THR A 46 18.17 10.67 -23.46
N ASP A 47 19.45 10.80 -23.11
CA ASP A 47 20.49 9.77 -23.29
C ASP A 47 20.70 9.02 -21.97
N LEU A 48 20.05 7.87 -21.82
CA LEU A 48 20.21 7.01 -20.65
C LEU A 48 21.62 6.37 -20.61
N ASP A 49 22.16 5.99 -21.75
CA ASP A 49 23.48 5.33 -21.83
C ASP A 49 24.57 6.26 -21.32
N ALA A 50 24.49 7.55 -21.63
CA ALA A 50 25.41 8.56 -21.08
C ALA A 50 25.33 8.62 -19.53
N ILE A 51 24.15 8.49 -18.93
CA ILE A 51 23.97 8.45 -17.47
C ILE A 51 24.57 7.15 -16.89
N LEU A 52 24.23 6.01 -17.46
CA LEU A 52 24.66 4.71 -16.94
C LEU A 52 26.18 4.50 -17.03
N ASN A 53 26.80 4.99 -18.12
CA ASN A 53 28.25 4.89 -18.35
C ASN A 53 29.08 5.99 -17.66
N ASP A 54 28.47 7.02 -17.07
CA ASP A 54 29.21 8.03 -16.31
C ASP A 54 29.69 7.43 -14.96
N PRO A 55 31.01 7.20 -14.79
CA PRO A 55 31.54 6.60 -13.56
C PRO A 55 31.42 7.54 -12.34
N THR A 56 31.09 8.79 -12.55
CA THR A 56 30.99 9.79 -11.48
C THR A 56 29.57 9.86 -10.87
N ILE A 57 28.57 9.24 -11.48
CA ILE A 57 27.21 9.13 -10.93
C ILE A 57 27.17 7.93 -9.99
N ASP A 58 26.86 8.18 -8.73
CA ASP A 58 26.83 7.17 -7.68
C ASP A 58 25.47 6.47 -7.58
N VAL A 59 24.38 7.23 -7.77
CA VAL A 59 23.01 6.79 -7.48
C VAL A 59 22.04 7.18 -8.59
N ILE A 60 21.15 6.26 -8.91
CA ILE A 60 19.99 6.49 -9.78
C ILE A 60 18.73 6.57 -8.91
N VAL A 61 17.95 7.65 -9.05
CA VAL A 61 16.63 7.82 -8.45
C VAL A 61 15.59 7.60 -9.54
N GLU A 62 14.79 6.52 -9.45
CA GLU A 62 13.74 6.20 -10.42
C GLU A 62 12.37 6.70 -9.92
N THR A 63 11.74 7.57 -10.69
CA THR A 63 10.42 8.17 -10.42
C THR A 63 9.53 8.21 -11.67
N MET A 64 9.69 7.23 -12.56
CA MET A 64 8.98 7.21 -13.86
C MET A 64 7.59 6.59 -13.76
N GLY A 65 7.43 5.59 -12.87
CA GLY A 65 6.22 4.79 -12.76
C GLY A 65 6.04 3.74 -13.88
N GLY A 66 5.05 2.87 -13.70
CA GLY A 66 4.79 1.75 -14.62
C GLY A 66 5.81 0.61 -14.48
N LEU A 67 5.58 -0.49 -15.21
CA LEU A 67 6.49 -1.65 -15.16
C LEU A 67 7.67 -1.49 -16.12
N HIS A 68 7.39 -1.12 -17.36
CA HIS A 68 8.40 -0.92 -18.40
C HIS A 68 8.34 0.52 -18.91
N PRO A 69 9.49 1.17 -19.16
CA PRO A 69 10.84 0.63 -19.12
C PRO A 69 11.51 0.65 -17.73
N ALA A 70 10.81 1.01 -16.64
CA ALA A 70 11.41 1.19 -15.33
C ALA A 70 12.17 -0.04 -14.83
N HIS A 71 11.61 -1.26 -14.98
CA HIS A 71 12.27 -2.51 -14.64
C HIS A 71 13.65 -2.63 -15.31
N ASP A 72 13.69 -2.43 -16.62
CA ASP A 72 14.91 -2.60 -17.41
C ASP A 72 15.99 -1.56 -17.04
N TYR A 73 15.55 -0.32 -16.74
CA TYR A 73 16.47 0.75 -16.34
C TYR A 73 17.03 0.56 -14.93
N ILE A 74 16.23 0.05 -14.00
CA ILE A 74 16.68 -0.32 -12.66
C ILE A 74 17.73 -1.43 -12.75
N LEU A 75 17.47 -2.51 -13.50
CA LEU A 75 18.41 -3.60 -13.68
C LEU A 75 19.74 -3.13 -14.30
N GLN A 76 19.67 -2.34 -15.37
CA GLN A 76 20.86 -1.79 -16.01
C GLN A 76 21.65 -0.91 -15.04
N ALA A 77 20.99 -0.06 -14.25
CA ALA A 77 21.68 0.77 -13.26
C ALA A 77 22.42 -0.07 -12.23
N LEU A 78 21.78 -1.08 -11.64
CA LEU A 78 22.41 -2.00 -10.70
C LEU A 78 23.60 -2.73 -11.32
N GLN A 79 23.47 -3.24 -12.56
CA GLN A 79 24.52 -3.93 -13.31
C GLN A 79 25.70 -3.02 -13.65
N HIS A 80 25.50 -1.69 -13.79
CA HIS A 80 26.56 -0.69 -13.98
C HIS A 80 27.18 -0.24 -12.65
N GLY A 81 26.89 -0.93 -11.54
CA GLY A 81 27.48 -0.63 -10.23
C GLY A 81 26.94 0.65 -9.60
N LYS A 82 25.72 1.07 -9.93
CA LYS A 82 25.07 2.24 -9.35
C LYS A 82 24.04 1.82 -8.30
N HIS A 83 24.03 2.52 -7.17
CA HIS A 83 22.93 2.40 -6.21
C HIS A 83 21.63 2.85 -6.86
N VAL A 84 20.50 2.29 -6.43
CA VAL A 84 19.18 2.67 -6.92
C VAL A 84 18.25 2.97 -5.77
N VAL A 85 17.48 4.07 -5.92
CA VAL A 85 16.36 4.42 -5.06
C VAL A 85 15.12 4.58 -5.94
N THR A 86 14.01 3.93 -5.61
CA THR A 86 12.78 4.01 -6.42
C THR A 86 11.53 4.30 -5.59
N ALA A 87 10.59 5.04 -6.18
CA ALA A 87 9.22 5.21 -5.67
C ALA A 87 8.18 4.32 -6.39
N ASN A 88 8.62 3.47 -7.31
CA ASN A 88 7.74 2.71 -8.20
C ASN A 88 7.27 1.41 -7.54
N LYS A 89 6.14 1.50 -6.83
CA LYS A 89 5.54 0.37 -6.12
C LYS A 89 5.19 -0.82 -7.01
N ALA A 90 4.75 -0.57 -8.25
CA ALA A 90 4.34 -1.65 -9.17
C ALA A 90 5.54 -2.51 -9.58
N VAL A 91 6.67 -1.88 -9.89
CA VAL A 91 7.90 -2.58 -10.27
C VAL A 91 8.49 -3.32 -9.09
N VAL A 92 8.51 -2.69 -7.90
CA VAL A 92 9.03 -3.32 -6.68
C VAL A 92 8.15 -4.50 -6.24
N ALA A 93 6.82 -4.34 -6.22
CA ALA A 93 5.90 -5.43 -5.85
C ALA A 93 6.06 -6.68 -6.72
N LYS A 94 6.51 -6.51 -7.97
CA LYS A 94 6.66 -7.61 -8.92
C LYS A 94 8.06 -8.22 -8.96
N TYR A 95 9.10 -7.40 -8.79
CA TYR A 95 10.48 -7.79 -9.09
C TYR A 95 11.45 -7.61 -7.91
N LEU A 96 10.94 -7.37 -6.68
CA LEU A 96 11.78 -7.12 -5.51
C LEU A 96 12.89 -8.17 -5.30
N PRO A 97 12.62 -9.50 -5.34
CA PRO A 97 13.68 -10.48 -5.16
C PRO A 97 14.78 -10.39 -6.22
N GLU A 98 14.42 -10.11 -7.47
CA GLU A 98 15.37 -9.93 -8.57
C GLU A 98 16.29 -8.73 -8.34
N PHE A 99 15.72 -7.57 -7.99
CA PHE A 99 16.51 -6.35 -7.75
C PHE A 99 17.47 -6.50 -6.57
N ILE A 100 17.01 -7.11 -5.47
CA ILE A 100 17.88 -7.37 -4.32
C ILE A 100 19.03 -8.32 -4.68
N ALA A 101 18.73 -9.41 -5.43
CA ALA A 101 19.75 -10.35 -5.86
C ALA A 101 20.82 -9.69 -6.78
N VAL A 102 20.37 -8.86 -7.75
CA VAL A 102 21.28 -8.14 -8.65
C VAL A 102 22.09 -7.07 -7.90
N ALA A 103 21.46 -6.33 -6.99
CA ALA A 103 22.13 -5.35 -6.16
C ALA A 103 23.25 -5.99 -5.31
N ALA A 104 22.96 -7.12 -4.68
CA ALA A 104 23.94 -7.89 -3.90
C ALA A 104 25.11 -8.40 -4.78
N GLN A 105 24.82 -8.92 -5.98
CA GLN A 105 25.83 -9.40 -6.93
C GLN A 105 26.80 -8.29 -7.36
N HIS A 106 26.32 -7.07 -7.51
CA HIS A 106 27.11 -5.91 -7.95
C HIS A 106 27.61 -5.05 -6.80
N HIS A 107 27.40 -5.46 -5.53
CA HIS A 107 27.81 -4.74 -4.32
C HIS A 107 27.27 -3.30 -4.25
N VAL A 108 26.03 -3.09 -4.71
CA VAL A 108 25.29 -1.83 -4.62
C VAL A 108 24.04 -2.00 -3.78
N GLN A 109 23.40 -0.88 -3.45
CA GLN A 109 22.21 -0.85 -2.60
C GLN A 109 20.99 -0.54 -3.45
N PHE A 110 19.84 -1.14 -3.06
CA PHE A 110 18.54 -0.90 -3.65
C PHE A 110 17.56 -0.49 -2.56
N TYR A 111 17.07 0.75 -2.60
CA TYR A 111 16.16 1.31 -1.62
C TYR A 111 14.82 1.70 -2.24
N PHE A 112 13.74 1.63 -1.45
CA PHE A 112 12.38 1.80 -1.96
C PHE A 112 11.38 2.27 -0.89
N GLU A 113 11.80 3.02 0.14
CA GLU A 113 10.91 3.56 1.20
C GLU A 113 9.69 4.27 0.61
N ALA A 114 9.89 5.06 -0.44
CA ALA A 114 8.86 5.85 -1.11
C ALA A 114 7.76 5.01 -1.80
N THR A 115 7.90 3.70 -1.89
CA THR A 115 6.89 2.81 -2.51
C THR A 115 5.68 2.58 -1.64
N THR A 116 5.80 2.70 -0.31
CA THR A 116 4.73 2.40 0.63
C THR A 116 4.70 3.42 1.77
N GLY A 117 3.52 4.02 1.98
CA GLY A 117 3.33 4.96 3.09
C GLY A 117 3.70 6.41 2.79
N GLY A 118 4.22 6.73 1.59
CA GLY A 118 4.59 8.10 1.22
C GLY A 118 5.61 8.71 2.16
N GLY A 119 5.19 9.64 3.03
CA GLY A 119 6.05 10.25 4.05
C GLY A 119 6.15 9.45 5.36
N ILE A 120 5.37 8.38 5.50
CA ILE A 120 5.44 7.47 6.65
C ILE A 120 6.69 6.60 6.50
N PRO A 121 7.61 6.54 7.48
CA PRO A 121 8.80 5.70 7.41
C PRO A 121 8.44 4.22 7.67
N TRP A 122 7.72 3.61 6.71
CA TRP A 122 7.13 2.28 6.87
C TRP A 122 8.11 1.16 6.63
N ILE A 123 8.77 1.15 5.47
CA ILE A 123 9.67 0.06 5.05
C ILE A 123 10.81 -0.11 6.07
N ARG A 124 11.47 0.98 6.42
CA ARG A 124 12.59 0.95 7.40
C ARG A 124 12.17 0.50 8.79
N ASN A 125 10.98 0.91 9.25
CA ASN A 125 10.50 0.46 10.56
C ASN A 125 10.04 -0.99 10.53
N LEU A 126 9.43 -1.45 9.43
CA LEU A 126 9.09 -2.86 9.24
C LEU A 126 10.34 -3.73 9.21
N GLU A 127 11.37 -3.34 8.44
CA GLU A 127 12.67 -4.02 8.41
C GLU A 127 13.28 -4.10 9.81
N ARG A 128 13.26 -2.98 10.54
CA ARG A 128 13.80 -2.91 11.91
C ARG A 128 13.03 -3.82 12.87
N ALA A 129 11.70 -3.84 12.82
CA ALA A 129 10.87 -4.72 13.63
C ALA A 129 11.16 -6.19 13.33
N ALA A 130 11.22 -6.55 12.05
CA ALA A 130 11.44 -7.92 11.58
C ALA A 130 12.89 -8.45 11.78
N ARG A 131 13.81 -7.67 12.35
CA ARG A 131 15.18 -8.13 12.67
C ARG A 131 15.22 -9.19 13.74
N ILE A 132 14.38 -9.07 14.75
CA ILE A 132 14.36 -9.93 15.93
C ILE A 132 12.98 -10.49 16.22
N ASP A 133 11.93 -9.98 15.56
CA ASP A 133 10.55 -10.36 15.81
C ASP A 133 9.92 -11.06 14.62
N GLN A 134 9.02 -11.98 14.89
CA GLN A 134 8.15 -12.55 13.88
C GLN A 134 6.92 -11.66 13.74
N ILE A 135 6.86 -10.95 12.60
CA ILE A 135 5.67 -10.20 12.25
C ILE A 135 4.61 -11.18 11.76
N ASP A 136 3.44 -11.16 12.39
CA ASP A 136 2.33 -12.05 12.03
C ASP A 136 1.19 -11.32 11.32
N THR A 137 1.03 -10.00 11.53
CA THR A 137 -0.04 -9.23 10.91
C THR A 137 0.46 -7.90 10.36
N ILE A 138 0.02 -7.58 9.16
CA ILE A 138 0.11 -6.26 8.56
C ILE A 138 -1.30 -5.88 8.09
N GLU A 139 -1.76 -4.71 8.47
CA GLU A 139 -3.09 -4.23 8.10
C GLU A 139 -3.08 -2.71 7.98
N GLY A 140 -3.88 -2.16 7.06
CA GLY A 140 -3.99 -0.71 7.03
C GLY A 140 -4.72 -0.11 5.84
N ILE A 141 -4.87 1.20 5.94
CA ILE A 141 -5.30 2.11 4.88
C ILE A 141 -4.03 2.52 4.12
N PHE A 142 -3.78 1.90 2.97
CA PHE A 142 -2.58 2.13 2.16
C PHE A 142 -2.78 3.13 1.02
N ASN A 143 -4.04 3.50 0.73
CA ASN A 143 -4.36 4.36 -0.40
C ASN A 143 -5.14 5.60 0.06
N GLY A 144 -4.57 6.78 -0.17
CA GLY A 144 -5.16 8.05 0.24
C GLY A 144 -6.38 8.45 -0.60
N THR A 145 -6.44 8.11 -1.88
CA THR A 145 -7.55 8.45 -2.78
C THR A 145 -8.83 7.73 -2.36
N SER A 146 -8.76 6.41 -2.19
CA SER A 146 -9.91 5.62 -1.73
C SER A 146 -10.35 6.01 -0.31
N ASN A 147 -9.40 6.33 0.57
CA ASN A 147 -9.73 6.82 1.91
C ASN A 147 -10.44 8.16 1.86
N TYR A 148 -9.95 9.11 1.06
CA TYR A 148 -10.61 10.41 0.84
C TYR A 148 -12.04 10.24 0.32
N ILE A 149 -12.24 9.36 -0.68
CA ILE A 149 -13.57 9.10 -1.25
C ILE A 149 -14.53 8.61 -0.16
N LEU A 150 -14.16 7.57 0.58
CA LEU A 150 -15.02 6.99 1.62
C LEU A 150 -15.27 7.96 2.79
N ASP A 151 -14.25 8.74 3.18
CA ASP A 151 -14.38 9.77 4.22
C ASP A 151 -15.36 10.87 3.82
N GLN A 152 -15.27 11.39 2.59
CA GLN A 152 -16.16 12.44 2.11
C GLN A 152 -17.59 11.95 1.87
N MET A 153 -17.77 10.72 1.35
CA MET A 153 -19.09 10.10 1.25
C MET A 153 -19.78 10.06 2.61
N GLN A 154 -19.07 9.68 3.65
CA GLN A 154 -19.61 9.57 5.00
C GLN A 154 -19.83 10.93 5.66
N ARG A 155 -18.84 11.83 5.66
CA ARG A 155 -18.91 13.10 6.40
C ARG A 155 -19.75 14.16 5.71
N ALA A 156 -19.72 14.20 4.38
CA ALA A 156 -20.47 15.17 3.57
C ALA A 156 -21.78 14.60 3.03
N HIS A 157 -22.07 13.31 3.28
CA HIS A 157 -23.27 12.58 2.79
C HIS A 157 -23.44 12.67 1.27
N LEU A 158 -22.32 12.60 0.53
CA LEU A 158 -22.28 12.70 -0.92
C LEU A 158 -22.27 11.32 -1.57
N ASP A 159 -22.68 11.25 -2.84
CA ASP A 159 -22.54 10.05 -3.65
C ASP A 159 -21.10 9.88 -4.15
N PHE A 160 -20.78 8.67 -4.62
CA PHE A 160 -19.43 8.29 -5.07
C PHE A 160 -18.90 9.16 -6.21
N ASP A 161 -19.69 9.35 -7.28
CA ASP A 161 -19.24 10.06 -8.48
C ASP A 161 -18.89 11.54 -8.24
N PRO A 162 -19.71 12.34 -7.53
CA PRO A 162 -19.33 13.71 -7.16
C PRO A 162 -18.03 13.80 -6.34
N VAL A 163 -17.84 12.85 -5.42
CA VAL A 163 -16.62 12.84 -4.59
C VAL A 163 -15.40 12.42 -5.40
N LEU A 164 -15.54 11.43 -6.29
CA LEU A 164 -14.45 11.04 -7.20
C LEU A 164 -14.06 12.19 -8.12
N LEU A 165 -15.03 12.95 -8.63
CA LEU A 165 -14.74 14.15 -9.45
C LEU A 165 -13.96 15.18 -8.64
N ALA A 166 -14.38 15.48 -7.41
CA ALA A 166 -13.67 16.39 -6.53
C ALA A 166 -12.24 15.91 -6.21
N ALA A 167 -12.04 14.59 -6.02
CA ALA A 167 -10.71 14.00 -5.84
C ALA A 167 -9.79 14.22 -7.06
N LYS A 168 -10.34 14.11 -8.28
CA LYS A 168 -9.62 14.41 -9.53
C LYS A 168 -9.25 15.90 -9.63
N ASP A 169 -10.18 16.79 -9.33
CA ASP A 169 -9.94 18.24 -9.37
C ASP A 169 -8.85 18.69 -8.38
N MET A 170 -8.77 18.01 -7.23
CA MET A 170 -7.73 18.26 -6.22
C MET A 170 -6.40 17.53 -6.52
N GLY A 171 -6.34 16.71 -7.58
CA GLY A 171 -5.15 15.96 -7.94
C GLY A 171 -4.87 14.74 -7.03
N TYR A 172 -5.85 14.28 -6.26
CA TYR A 172 -5.75 13.04 -5.47
C TYR A 172 -5.98 11.80 -6.34
N ALA A 173 -6.80 11.91 -7.38
CA ALA A 173 -7.05 10.85 -8.36
C ALA A 173 -6.58 11.28 -9.75
N GLU A 174 -6.02 10.33 -10.50
CA GLU A 174 -5.69 10.50 -11.91
C GLU A 174 -6.95 10.44 -12.79
N ALA A 175 -6.79 10.72 -14.10
CA ALA A 175 -7.88 10.60 -15.08
C ALA A 175 -8.50 9.20 -15.06
N ASP A 176 -7.67 8.15 -15.00
CA ASP A 176 -8.08 6.76 -14.73
C ASP A 176 -7.76 6.42 -13.26
N PRO A 177 -8.77 6.39 -12.38
CA PRO A 177 -8.59 6.13 -10.96
C PRO A 177 -8.65 4.62 -10.62
N SER A 178 -8.70 3.73 -11.60
CA SER A 178 -8.97 2.29 -11.39
C SER A 178 -7.99 1.66 -10.41
N ALA A 179 -6.70 2.00 -10.47
CA ALA A 179 -5.71 1.47 -9.53
C ALA A 179 -6.03 1.79 -8.06
N ASP A 180 -6.63 2.95 -7.80
CA ASP A 180 -7.02 3.38 -6.46
C ASP A 180 -8.34 2.74 -6.01
N ILE A 181 -9.38 2.81 -6.87
CA ILE A 181 -10.74 2.40 -6.47
C ILE A 181 -10.99 0.90 -6.59
N ASP A 182 -10.22 0.18 -7.42
CA ASP A 182 -10.29 -1.27 -7.51
C ASP A 182 -9.28 -1.98 -6.60
N GLY A 183 -8.39 -1.23 -5.93
CA GLY A 183 -7.49 -1.72 -4.88
C GLY A 183 -6.12 -2.19 -5.35
N GLU A 184 -5.73 -2.01 -6.61
CA GLU A 184 -4.42 -2.44 -7.14
C GLU A 184 -3.25 -1.74 -6.43
N ASP A 185 -3.37 -0.44 -6.13
CA ASP A 185 -2.38 0.31 -5.37
C ASP A 185 -2.15 -0.30 -3.98
N VAL A 186 -3.23 -0.68 -3.30
CA VAL A 186 -3.19 -1.35 -1.99
C VAL A 186 -2.53 -2.73 -2.11
N VAL A 187 -2.88 -3.52 -3.14
CA VAL A 187 -2.26 -4.83 -3.40
C VAL A 187 -0.75 -4.70 -3.55
N ASN A 188 -0.26 -3.75 -4.34
CA ASN A 188 1.18 -3.57 -4.57
C ASN A 188 1.92 -3.23 -3.27
N LYS A 189 1.39 -2.30 -2.47
CA LYS A 189 1.97 -1.91 -1.19
C LYS A 189 1.93 -3.04 -0.15
N LEU A 190 0.85 -3.80 -0.11
CA LEU A 190 0.70 -4.95 0.76
C LEU A 190 1.69 -6.08 0.38
N LYS A 191 1.89 -6.34 -0.93
CA LYS A 191 2.87 -7.31 -1.43
C LYS A 191 4.29 -6.96 -0.99
N ILE A 192 4.70 -5.70 -1.14
CA ILE A 192 6.02 -5.23 -0.69
C ILE A 192 6.16 -5.42 0.83
N SER A 193 5.16 -5.01 1.59
CA SER A 193 5.16 -5.12 3.05
C SER A 193 5.25 -6.57 3.53
N ALA A 194 4.42 -7.45 2.97
CA ALA A 194 4.41 -8.88 3.35
C ALA A 194 5.70 -9.59 2.92
N ALA A 195 6.26 -9.27 1.75
CA ALA A 195 7.54 -9.81 1.31
C ALA A 195 8.66 -9.50 2.31
N LEU A 196 8.72 -8.26 2.79
CA LEU A 196 9.70 -7.84 3.80
C LEU A 196 9.45 -8.48 5.16
N ALA A 197 8.21 -8.48 5.65
CA ALA A 197 7.88 -9.02 6.95
C ALA A 197 8.13 -10.53 7.05
N TYR A 198 7.81 -11.26 5.99
CA TYR A 198 7.82 -12.71 5.98
C TYR A 198 9.03 -13.31 5.25
N ASN A 199 9.89 -12.48 4.67
CA ASN A 199 11.05 -12.88 3.87
C ASN A 199 10.70 -13.89 2.76
N MET A 200 9.61 -13.66 2.04
CA MET A 200 9.10 -14.55 0.99
C MET A 200 8.78 -13.79 -0.30
N ALA A 201 8.79 -14.49 -1.44
CA ALA A 201 8.27 -13.94 -2.68
C ALA A 201 6.73 -13.77 -2.59
N PRO A 202 6.17 -12.58 -2.91
CA PRO A 202 4.74 -12.37 -2.79
C PRO A 202 3.94 -13.22 -3.79
N PRO A 203 2.68 -13.57 -3.49
CA PRO A 203 1.85 -14.38 -4.38
C PRO A 203 1.52 -13.59 -5.65
N ARG A 204 1.27 -14.32 -6.75
CA ARG A 204 0.86 -13.69 -8.01
C ARG A 204 -0.46 -12.94 -7.84
N ASP A 205 -1.46 -13.64 -7.31
CA ASP A 205 -2.82 -13.16 -7.19
C ASP A 205 -3.19 -13.00 -5.71
N VAL A 206 -3.83 -11.88 -5.38
CA VAL A 206 -4.35 -11.56 -4.05
C VAL A 206 -5.86 -11.35 -4.19
N PRO A 207 -6.72 -12.00 -3.39
CA PRO A 207 -8.14 -11.69 -3.35
C PRO A 207 -8.35 -10.20 -3.16
N THR A 208 -9.02 -9.55 -4.12
CA THR A 208 -9.16 -8.10 -4.14
C THR A 208 -10.60 -7.72 -4.51
N PHE A 209 -11.19 -6.82 -3.73
CA PHE A 209 -12.44 -6.17 -4.02
C PHE A 209 -12.33 -4.69 -3.64
N GLY A 210 -12.59 -3.80 -4.59
CA GLY A 210 -12.43 -2.36 -4.40
C GLY A 210 -13.68 -1.66 -3.86
N ILE A 211 -13.71 -0.35 -4.03
CA ILE A 211 -14.81 0.53 -3.59
C ILE A 211 -15.68 1.04 -4.75
N ARG A 212 -15.45 0.57 -5.97
CA ARG A 212 -16.15 1.07 -7.16
C ARG A 212 -17.68 1.02 -7.03
N ASN A 213 -18.20 -0.03 -6.43
CA ASN A 213 -19.63 -0.31 -6.30
C ASN A 213 -20.25 0.22 -5.00
N VAL A 214 -19.49 0.93 -4.15
CA VAL A 214 -20.06 1.50 -2.93
C VAL A 214 -21.06 2.59 -3.28
N SER A 215 -22.21 2.57 -2.63
CA SER A 215 -23.26 3.59 -2.79
C SER A 215 -23.42 4.44 -1.52
N LYS A 216 -24.03 5.61 -1.69
CA LYS A 216 -24.43 6.44 -0.53
C LYS A 216 -25.33 5.66 0.43
N ALA A 217 -26.25 4.83 -0.09
CA ALA A 217 -27.13 4.01 0.72
C ALA A 217 -26.37 2.97 1.57
N ASP A 218 -25.22 2.46 1.09
CA ASP A 218 -24.36 1.60 1.89
C ASP A 218 -23.71 2.37 3.04
N ILE A 219 -23.16 3.55 2.74
CA ILE A 219 -22.53 4.42 3.75
C ILE A 219 -23.54 4.84 4.82
N ASP A 220 -24.74 5.29 4.43
CA ASP A 220 -25.78 5.71 5.37
C ASP A 220 -26.25 4.52 6.24
N PHE A 221 -26.37 3.32 5.66
CA PHE A 221 -26.70 2.10 6.40
C PHE A 221 -25.62 1.78 7.45
N PHE A 222 -24.35 1.77 7.08
CA PHE A 222 -23.24 1.47 8.01
C PHE A 222 -23.13 2.53 9.11
N ALA A 223 -23.30 3.81 8.77
CA ALA A 223 -23.33 4.90 9.74
C ALA A 223 -24.47 4.73 10.75
N SER A 224 -25.66 4.26 10.33
CA SER A 224 -26.77 3.95 11.23
C SER A 224 -26.48 2.82 12.23
N GLN A 225 -25.48 1.98 11.92
CA GLN A 225 -24.98 0.90 12.78
C GLN A 225 -23.70 1.31 13.55
N HIS A 226 -23.36 2.60 13.61
CA HIS A 226 -22.12 3.12 14.22
C HIS A 226 -20.84 2.50 13.62
N GLN A 227 -20.86 2.24 12.30
CA GLN A 227 -19.74 1.67 11.57
C GLN A 227 -19.24 2.58 10.47
N VAL A 228 -17.95 2.52 10.22
CA VAL A 228 -17.23 3.30 9.22
C VAL A 228 -16.55 2.36 8.25
N LEU A 229 -16.74 2.60 6.95
CA LEU A 229 -16.16 1.82 5.88
C LEU A 229 -14.77 2.34 5.50
N ARG A 230 -13.78 1.43 5.35
CA ARG A 230 -12.43 1.75 4.82
C ARG A 230 -11.98 0.66 3.85
N LEU A 231 -11.17 1.03 2.84
CA LEU A 231 -10.50 0.04 1.98
C LEU A 231 -9.21 -0.39 2.67
N ILE A 232 -9.11 -1.67 2.98
CA ILE A 232 -8.03 -2.23 3.81
C ILE A 232 -7.24 -3.27 3.03
N GLY A 233 -5.92 -3.17 3.11
CA GLY A 233 -5.02 -4.28 2.82
C GLY A 233 -4.68 -5.00 4.11
N LYS A 234 -4.88 -6.31 4.16
CA LYS A 234 -4.53 -7.15 5.31
C LYS A 234 -3.71 -8.36 4.88
N SER A 235 -2.64 -8.63 5.60
CA SER A 235 -1.87 -9.87 5.52
C SER A 235 -1.74 -10.47 6.91
N LYS A 236 -1.90 -11.78 7.01
CA LYS A 236 -1.73 -12.53 8.26
C LYS A 236 -0.86 -13.76 7.99
N ARG A 237 0.05 -14.05 8.92
CA ARG A 237 0.85 -15.28 8.96
C ARG A 237 0.46 -16.10 10.18
N ASP A 238 0.35 -17.41 9.99
CA ASP A 238 0.17 -18.40 11.04
C ASP A 238 1.02 -19.63 10.70
N GLY A 239 2.06 -19.87 11.47
CA GLY A 239 3.04 -20.91 11.22
C GLY A 239 3.75 -20.75 9.87
N ASP A 240 3.59 -21.74 9.01
CA ASP A 240 4.10 -21.79 7.63
C ASP A 240 3.08 -21.37 6.57
N HIS A 241 1.90 -20.91 7.00
CA HIS A 241 0.87 -20.36 6.12
C HIS A 241 0.77 -18.84 6.26
N TYR A 242 0.36 -18.19 5.17
CA TYR A 242 0.02 -16.78 5.19
C TYR A 242 -1.13 -16.46 4.23
N SER A 243 -1.85 -15.38 4.51
CA SER A 243 -2.90 -14.85 3.65
C SER A 243 -2.65 -13.40 3.32
N MET A 244 -3.27 -12.95 2.26
CA MET A 244 -3.36 -11.54 1.88
C MET A 244 -4.74 -11.27 1.29
N VAL A 245 -5.30 -10.11 1.57
CA VAL A 245 -6.57 -9.65 1.01
C VAL A 245 -6.60 -8.13 0.92
N VAL A 246 -7.31 -7.61 -0.07
CA VAL A 246 -7.66 -6.20 -0.17
C VAL A 246 -9.17 -6.10 -0.35
N GLU A 247 -9.84 -5.46 0.60
CA GLU A 247 -11.29 -5.37 0.59
C GLU A 247 -11.82 -4.21 1.45
N PRO A 248 -13.03 -3.72 1.19
CA PRO A 248 -13.75 -2.84 2.11
C PRO A 248 -14.00 -3.53 3.45
N ARG A 249 -13.67 -2.84 4.56
CA ARG A 249 -13.91 -3.33 5.93
C ARG A 249 -14.62 -2.30 6.77
N LEU A 250 -15.48 -2.79 7.64
CA LEU A 250 -16.26 -2.00 8.58
C LEU A 250 -15.58 -1.98 9.95
N TYR A 251 -15.46 -0.80 10.51
CA TYR A 251 -14.89 -0.56 11.84
C TYR A 251 -15.87 0.21 12.71
N SER A 252 -15.84 -0.03 14.02
CA SER A 252 -16.51 0.85 14.97
C SER A 252 -16.05 2.30 14.78
N GLU A 253 -16.94 3.26 14.93
CA GLU A 253 -16.62 4.69 14.85
C GLU A 253 -15.53 5.15 15.83
N THR A 254 -15.26 4.37 16.88
CA THR A 254 -14.19 4.65 17.86
C THR A 254 -12.82 4.11 17.43
N ALA A 255 -12.73 3.27 16.39
CA ALA A 255 -11.48 2.69 15.94
C ALA A 255 -10.57 3.74 15.29
N LEU A 256 -9.25 3.57 15.38
CA LEU A 256 -8.29 4.47 14.74
C LEU A 256 -8.45 4.50 13.21
N ALA A 257 -8.72 3.35 12.59
CA ALA A 257 -9.00 3.29 11.16
C ALA A 257 -10.22 4.12 10.76
N ALA A 258 -11.29 4.10 11.57
CA ALA A 258 -12.47 4.94 11.37
C ALA A 258 -12.16 6.44 11.44
N ASN A 259 -11.18 6.82 12.27
CA ASN A 259 -10.76 8.19 12.51
C ASN A 259 -9.54 8.61 11.67
N THR A 260 -9.20 7.86 10.62
CA THR A 260 -8.24 8.23 9.62
C THR A 260 -8.95 8.97 8.50
N PHE A 261 -8.81 10.30 8.47
CA PHE A 261 -9.58 11.19 7.59
C PHE A 261 -8.83 11.58 6.32
N GLU A 262 -9.58 12.09 5.35
CA GLU A 262 -9.05 12.64 4.11
C GLU A 262 -8.14 11.65 3.37
N ASN A 263 -7.01 12.12 2.84
CA ASN A 263 -6.04 11.31 2.10
C ASN A 263 -4.94 10.71 2.98
N PHE A 264 -5.13 10.67 4.31
CA PHE A 264 -4.16 10.08 5.22
C PHE A 264 -4.20 8.55 5.18
N ASN A 265 -3.05 7.96 5.48
CA ASN A 265 -2.88 6.52 5.63
C ASN A 265 -2.66 6.17 7.10
N LEU A 266 -3.07 4.96 7.47
CA LEU A 266 -2.79 4.31 8.74
C LEU A 266 -2.34 2.89 8.47
N ILE A 267 -1.10 2.56 8.80
CA ILE A 267 -0.54 1.23 8.59
C ILE A 267 -0.15 0.64 9.94
N ARG A 268 -0.55 -0.60 10.18
CA ARG A 268 -0.28 -1.34 11.42
C ARG A 268 0.56 -2.58 11.11
N LEU A 269 1.46 -2.91 12.03
CA LEU A 269 2.03 -4.25 12.14
C LEU A 269 1.76 -4.80 13.55
N HIS A 270 1.69 -6.12 13.66
CA HIS A 270 1.74 -6.84 14.92
C HIS A 270 2.88 -7.85 14.86
N GLY A 271 3.68 -7.90 15.92
CA GLY A 271 4.74 -8.87 16.12
C GLY A 271 4.63 -9.51 17.49
N GLN A 272 5.17 -10.73 17.62
CA GLN A 272 5.02 -11.54 18.85
C GLN A 272 5.61 -10.87 20.10
N THR A 273 6.68 -10.10 19.94
CA THR A 273 7.37 -9.46 21.06
C THR A 273 7.17 -7.95 21.11
N ILE A 274 7.04 -7.30 19.94
CA ILE A 274 6.86 -5.85 19.84
C ILE A 274 5.39 -5.43 20.05
N GLY A 275 4.45 -6.38 19.83
CA GLY A 275 3.03 -6.09 19.87
C GLY A 275 2.58 -5.23 18.70
N ASP A 276 1.60 -4.35 18.94
CA ASP A 276 1.02 -3.48 17.91
C ASP A 276 1.81 -2.18 17.75
N LEU A 277 2.21 -1.91 16.52
CA LEU A 277 2.70 -0.60 16.10
C LEU A 277 1.80 -0.04 15.01
N GLN A 278 1.51 1.24 15.11
CA GLN A 278 0.69 1.95 14.14
C GLN A 278 1.43 3.19 13.64
N PHE A 279 1.36 3.42 12.32
CA PHE A 279 2.02 4.51 11.63
C PHE A 279 0.99 5.32 10.87
N TYR A 280 0.88 6.60 11.19
CA TYR A 280 -0.09 7.51 10.61
C TYR A 280 0.60 8.68 9.93
N GLY A 281 0.14 9.07 8.74
CA GLY A 281 0.68 10.21 8.02
C GLY A 281 0.15 10.32 6.59
N GLN A 282 0.74 11.23 5.82
CA GLN A 282 0.42 11.40 4.40
C GLN A 282 1.00 10.26 3.58
N GLY A 283 0.13 9.43 2.99
CA GLY A 283 0.48 8.24 2.22
C GLY A 283 0.96 8.52 0.79
N ALA A 284 0.89 9.78 0.32
CA ALA A 284 1.30 10.22 -1.01
C ALA A 284 1.54 11.74 -1.02
N GLY A 285 2.02 12.26 -2.13
CA GLY A 285 2.24 13.69 -2.35
C GLY A 285 3.66 14.01 -2.75
N ARG A 286 3.85 15.18 -3.38
CA ARG A 286 5.14 15.62 -3.93
C ARG A 286 6.26 15.56 -2.91
N TYR A 287 6.12 16.29 -1.82
CA TYR A 287 7.15 16.38 -0.79
C TYR A 287 7.21 15.19 0.17
N PRO A 288 6.10 14.60 0.63
CA PRO A 288 6.17 13.38 1.44
C PRO A 288 6.92 12.24 0.76
N THR A 289 6.59 11.95 -0.51
CA THR A 289 7.26 10.90 -1.29
C THR A 289 8.73 11.27 -1.62
N ALA A 290 8.98 12.53 -1.99
CA ALA A 290 10.35 13.00 -2.24
C ALA A 290 11.21 12.96 -0.95
N ASN A 291 10.63 13.25 0.22
CA ASN A 291 11.33 13.14 1.49
C ASN A 291 11.78 11.70 1.76
N ALA A 292 10.90 10.70 1.55
CA ALA A 292 11.26 9.31 1.72
C ALA A 292 12.43 8.89 0.79
N ILE A 293 12.42 9.33 -0.48
CA ILE A 293 13.55 9.11 -1.41
C ILE A 293 14.83 9.74 -0.87
N VAL A 294 14.77 10.99 -0.37
CA VAL A 294 15.97 11.68 0.13
C VAL A 294 16.48 11.04 1.42
N GLN A 295 15.61 10.49 2.26
CA GLN A 295 16.03 9.66 3.41
C GLN A 295 16.80 8.41 2.96
N ASP A 296 16.31 7.70 1.93
CA ASP A 296 17.03 6.57 1.33
C ASP A 296 18.41 7.00 0.77
N LEU A 297 18.51 8.19 0.17
CA LEU A 297 19.79 8.74 -0.28
C LEU A 297 20.74 9.04 0.88
N TYR A 298 20.24 9.49 2.03
CA TYR A 298 21.06 9.63 3.24
C TYR A 298 21.51 8.27 3.79
N ASP A 299 20.68 7.26 3.76
CA ASP A 299 21.04 5.91 4.15
C ASP A 299 22.19 5.37 3.29
N ILE A 300 22.18 5.63 1.97
CA ILE A 300 23.29 5.29 1.07
C ILE A 300 24.56 6.10 1.43
N LEU A 301 24.42 7.41 1.61
CA LEU A 301 25.52 8.32 1.91
C LEU A 301 26.23 7.98 3.22
N GLU A 302 25.49 7.47 4.20
CA GLU A 302 25.95 7.12 5.54
C GLU A 302 26.30 5.62 5.67
N ASN A 303 26.22 4.86 4.58
CA ASN A 303 26.39 3.40 4.57
C ASN A 303 25.53 2.70 5.64
N ALA A 304 24.29 3.13 5.79
CA ALA A 304 23.37 2.53 6.74
C ALA A 304 23.15 1.05 6.38
N PRO A 305 23.16 0.13 7.36
CA PRO A 305 22.96 -1.28 7.07
C PRO A 305 21.54 -1.51 6.53
N HIS A 306 21.48 -2.17 5.38
CA HIS A 306 20.25 -2.70 4.82
C HIS A 306 20.12 -4.17 5.21
N LEU A 307 18.88 -4.65 5.39
CA LEU A 307 18.65 -6.07 5.66
C LEU A 307 18.96 -6.89 4.41
N ASP A 308 19.84 -7.88 4.57
CA ASP A 308 20.04 -8.91 3.56
C ASP A 308 18.81 -9.86 3.61
N ARG A 309 18.09 -9.96 2.49
CA ARG A 309 16.86 -10.75 2.36
C ARG A 309 16.99 -11.67 1.16
N SER A 310 16.73 -12.94 1.38
CA SER A 310 16.70 -13.96 0.31
C SER A 310 15.34 -14.15 -0.34
N PHE A 311 14.26 -13.75 0.35
CA PHE A 311 12.87 -13.95 -0.05
C PHE A 311 12.51 -15.43 -0.36
N ASP A 312 13.14 -16.34 0.35
CA ASP A 312 13.09 -17.79 0.10
C ASP A 312 12.41 -18.59 1.22
N GLN A 313 11.77 -17.91 2.18
CA GLN A 313 11.01 -18.63 3.21
C GLN A 313 9.90 -19.48 2.56
N PRO A 314 9.83 -20.79 2.87
CA PRO A 314 8.89 -21.70 2.26
C PRO A 314 7.50 -21.56 2.89
N LEU A 315 6.88 -20.39 2.71
CA LEU A 315 5.53 -20.14 3.21
C LEU A 315 4.48 -20.48 2.16
N HIS A 316 3.35 -21.02 2.62
CA HIS A 316 2.23 -21.40 1.78
C HIS A 316 1.13 -20.33 1.80
N PHE A 317 0.79 -19.82 0.61
CA PHE A 317 -0.32 -18.88 0.49
C PHE A 317 -1.65 -19.62 0.65
N ASP A 318 -2.45 -19.20 1.63
CA ASP A 318 -3.80 -19.68 1.87
C ASP A 318 -4.78 -18.52 2.01
N ALA A 319 -5.57 -18.26 0.98
CA ALA A 319 -6.57 -17.20 0.98
C ALA A 319 -7.68 -17.44 2.04
N ASN A 320 -7.82 -18.66 2.54
CA ASN A 320 -8.83 -19.04 3.52
C ASN A 320 -8.34 -19.01 4.97
N LEU A 321 -7.09 -18.62 5.21
CA LEU A 321 -6.53 -18.52 6.57
C LEU A 321 -7.30 -17.51 7.45
N ASN A 322 -7.87 -16.46 6.84
CA ASN A 322 -8.74 -15.53 7.53
C ASN A 322 -10.19 -15.95 7.37
N VAL A 323 -10.92 -15.99 8.50
CA VAL A 323 -12.35 -16.23 8.57
C VAL A 323 -12.99 -15.02 9.22
N THR A 324 -14.02 -14.44 8.61
CA THR A 324 -14.69 -13.22 9.13
C THR A 324 -16.15 -13.17 8.68
N ASP A 325 -16.91 -12.27 9.25
CA ASP A 325 -18.27 -11.98 8.86
C ASP A 325 -18.29 -10.97 7.71
N TYR A 326 -19.30 -11.04 6.86
CA TYR A 326 -19.49 -10.09 5.75
C TYR A 326 -20.91 -9.56 5.69
N VAL A 327 -21.06 -8.37 5.13
CA VAL A 327 -22.31 -7.80 4.66
C VAL A 327 -22.27 -7.72 3.13
N LEU A 328 -23.29 -8.26 2.49
CA LEU A 328 -23.46 -8.26 1.05
C LEU A 328 -24.75 -7.50 0.66
N ARG A 329 -24.63 -6.51 -0.22
CA ARG A 329 -25.74 -5.91 -0.97
C ARG A 329 -25.69 -6.43 -2.39
N ALA A 330 -26.71 -7.16 -2.79
CA ALA A 330 -26.84 -7.73 -4.13
C ALA A 330 -28.31 -8.08 -4.43
N ASP A 331 -28.60 -8.42 -5.69
CA ASP A 331 -29.90 -8.96 -6.07
C ASP A 331 -30.22 -10.20 -5.20
N PRO A 332 -31.39 -10.26 -4.56
CA PRO A 332 -31.79 -11.39 -3.69
C PRO A 332 -31.70 -12.77 -4.37
N MET A 333 -31.76 -12.86 -5.70
CA MET A 333 -31.55 -14.12 -6.42
C MET A 333 -30.14 -14.71 -6.16
N THR A 334 -29.15 -13.88 -5.86
CA THR A 334 -27.79 -14.31 -5.57
C THR A 334 -27.63 -14.90 -4.17
N PHE A 335 -28.55 -14.62 -3.24
CA PHE A 335 -28.48 -15.07 -1.85
C PHE A 335 -28.52 -16.60 -1.74
N ALA A 336 -29.13 -17.28 -2.72
CA ALA A 336 -29.13 -18.73 -2.78
C ALA A 336 -27.71 -19.34 -2.90
N MET A 337 -26.71 -18.58 -3.34
CA MET A 337 -25.32 -19.01 -3.40
C MET A 337 -24.68 -19.21 -2.01
N PHE A 338 -25.34 -18.73 -0.96
CA PHE A 338 -24.86 -18.77 0.43
C PHE A 338 -25.72 -19.68 1.33
N ASN A 339 -26.61 -20.51 0.77
CA ASN A 339 -27.55 -21.35 1.53
C ASN A 339 -26.86 -22.41 2.42
N ASP A 340 -25.59 -22.73 2.16
CA ASP A 340 -24.76 -23.64 2.98
C ASP A 340 -24.04 -22.93 4.13
N ARG A 341 -24.28 -21.63 4.31
CA ARG A 341 -23.66 -20.78 5.33
C ARG A 341 -24.70 -20.28 6.34
N GLU A 342 -24.20 -19.88 7.51
CA GLU A 342 -25.02 -19.14 8.46
C GLU A 342 -25.21 -17.72 7.97
N THR A 343 -26.47 -17.35 7.69
CA THR A 343 -26.82 -16.07 7.11
C THR A 343 -28.02 -15.44 7.83
N GLU A 344 -28.09 -14.11 7.79
CA GLU A 344 -29.22 -13.32 8.24
C GLU A 344 -29.51 -12.18 7.26
N ILE A 345 -30.78 -11.79 7.13
CA ILE A 345 -31.14 -10.64 6.28
C ILE A 345 -31.42 -9.44 7.19
N VAL A 346 -30.70 -8.35 6.94
CA VAL A 346 -30.84 -7.09 7.66
C VAL A 346 -31.04 -5.96 6.64
N ASN A 347 -32.26 -5.38 6.61
CA ASN A 347 -32.56 -4.27 5.73
C ASN A 347 -32.12 -4.49 4.28
N ASP A 348 -32.59 -5.55 3.63
CA ASP A 348 -32.29 -5.93 2.23
C ASP A 348 -30.83 -6.38 1.96
N ARG A 349 -30.00 -6.51 2.99
CA ARG A 349 -28.63 -7.01 2.90
C ARG A 349 -28.50 -8.37 3.52
N LEU A 350 -27.60 -9.19 2.96
CA LEU A 350 -27.27 -10.49 3.51
C LEU A 350 -26.05 -10.37 4.42
N GLY A 351 -26.23 -10.62 5.71
CA GLY A 351 -25.15 -10.90 6.65
C GLY A 351 -24.70 -12.34 6.51
N ILE A 352 -23.42 -12.60 6.37
CA ILE A 352 -22.83 -13.92 6.20
C ILE A 352 -21.81 -14.11 7.33
N LYS A 353 -22.00 -15.17 8.14
CA LYS A 353 -21.20 -15.42 9.33
C LYS A 353 -20.03 -16.36 9.02
N GLN A 354 -18.89 -16.09 9.63
CA GLN A 354 -17.73 -16.98 9.72
C GLN A 354 -17.36 -17.65 8.39
N ILE A 355 -17.26 -16.87 7.31
CA ILE A 355 -16.85 -17.38 6.00
C ILE A 355 -15.35 -17.14 5.76
N PRO A 356 -14.60 -18.16 5.26
CA PRO A 356 -13.22 -17.96 4.81
C PRO A 356 -13.15 -16.89 3.70
N THR A 357 -12.18 -15.98 3.82
CA THR A 357 -12.04 -14.81 2.92
C THR A 357 -11.91 -15.23 1.45
N GLY A 358 -11.09 -16.25 1.14
CA GLY A 358 -10.95 -16.72 -0.23
C GLY A 358 -12.24 -17.29 -0.83
N ASP A 359 -13.04 -17.99 -0.01
CA ASP A 359 -14.36 -18.49 -0.42
C ASP A 359 -15.32 -17.33 -0.69
N MET A 360 -15.34 -16.32 0.20
CA MET A 360 -16.18 -15.13 -0.01
C MET A 360 -15.85 -14.42 -1.32
N HIS A 361 -14.58 -14.17 -1.59
CA HIS A 361 -14.13 -13.54 -2.84
C HIS A 361 -14.45 -14.41 -4.07
N LYS A 362 -14.40 -15.73 -3.94
CA LYS A 362 -14.81 -16.65 -5.03
C LYS A 362 -16.32 -16.56 -5.30
N LEU A 363 -17.14 -16.58 -4.26
CA LEU A 363 -18.61 -16.43 -4.39
C LEU A 363 -18.97 -15.05 -4.95
N MET A 364 -18.30 -13.99 -4.48
CA MET A 364 -18.52 -12.63 -4.98
C MET A 364 -18.30 -12.50 -6.48
N ARG A 365 -17.34 -13.20 -7.07
CA ARG A 365 -17.20 -13.23 -8.55
C ARG A 365 -18.43 -13.82 -9.25
N GLY A 366 -19.06 -14.82 -8.63
CA GLY A 366 -20.32 -15.37 -9.14
C GLY A 366 -21.48 -14.39 -8.98
N VAL A 367 -21.55 -13.70 -7.86
CA VAL A 367 -22.55 -12.65 -7.60
C VAL A 367 -22.44 -11.53 -8.63
N LEU A 368 -21.22 -11.01 -8.87
CA LEU A 368 -20.96 -9.95 -9.85
C LEU A 368 -21.30 -10.33 -11.31
N ALA A 369 -21.32 -11.61 -11.64
CA ALA A 369 -21.75 -12.08 -12.95
C ALA A 369 -23.28 -11.96 -13.14
N ILE A 370 -24.05 -11.85 -12.05
CA ILE A 370 -25.50 -11.72 -12.04
C ILE A 370 -25.91 -10.27 -11.76
N ASP A 371 -25.27 -9.65 -10.77
CA ASP A 371 -25.48 -8.28 -10.34
C ASP A 371 -24.13 -7.52 -10.32
N ALA A 372 -23.88 -6.77 -11.39
CA ALA A 372 -22.62 -6.03 -11.56
C ALA A 372 -22.42 -4.90 -10.53
N ASP A 373 -23.51 -4.43 -9.91
CA ASP A 373 -23.49 -3.37 -8.92
C ASP A 373 -23.38 -3.90 -7.47
N ALA A 374 -23.33 -5.23 -7.29
CA ALA A 374 -23.22 -5.83 -5.97
C ALA A 374 -22.00 -5.31 -5.20
N PHE A 375 -22.18 -5.15 -3.90
CA PHE A 375 -21.14 -4.65 -2.99
C PHE A 375 -21.03 -5.53 -1.75
N MET A 376 -19.81 -5.81 -1.31
CA MET A 376 -19.51 -6.50 -0.07
C MET A 376 -18.56 -5.71 0.82
N ALA A 377 -18.70 -5.88 2.12
CA ALA A 377 -17.75 -5.40 3.11
C ALA A 377 -17.53 -6.46 4.19
N ALA A 378 -16.28 -6.69 4.56
CA ALA A 378 -15.92 -7.51 5.71
C ALA A 378 -16.25 -6.76 7.01
N ILE A 379 -16.71 -7.47 8.03
CA ILE A 379 -16.85 -6.90 9.36
C ILE A 379 -15.48 -7.02 10.04
N GLY A 380 -14.88 -5.88 10.36
CA GLY A 380 -13.56 -5.84 10.97
C GLY A 380 -13.57 -6.51 12.34
N ASP A 381 -12.62 -7.41 12.58
CA ASP A 381 -12.31 -7.81 13.93
C ASP A 381 -11.83 -6.60 14.72
N SER A 382 -12.21 -6.56 15.99
CA SER A 382 -11.89 -5.49 16.94
C SER A 382 -10.39 -5.30 17.23
N GLU A 383 -9.48 -5.80 16.39
CA GLU A 383 -8.05 -5.64 16.62
C GLU A 383 -7.51 -4.24 16.27
N LEU A 384 -8.18 -3.50 15.39
CA LEU A 384 -8.02 -2.03 15.27
C LEU A 384 -9.08 -1.27 16.10
N ALA A 385 -10.04 -1.98 16.68
CA ALA A 385 -10.98 -1.46 17.66
C ALA A 385 -10.44 -1.78 19.05
N ALA A 386 -10.17 -0.74 19.81
CA ALA A 386 -9.72 -0.74 21.19
C ALA A 386 -10.00 -2.03 22.01
N LYS A 387 -9.07 -2.97 22.06
CA LYS A 387 -8.93 -3.90 23.20
C LYS A 387 -8.64 -3.13 24.50
N ASP A 388 -8.34 -1.84 24.41
CA ASP A 388 -7.80 -1.05 25.51
C ASP A 388 -8.85 -0.48 26.47
N VAL A 389 -10.14 -0.56 26.18
CA VAL A 389 -11.16 -0.02 27.11
C VAL A 389 -11.59 -1.04 28.18
N LEU A 390 -11.43 -2.34 27.94
CA LEU A 390 -11.86 -3.37 28.90
C LEU A 390 -10.77 -3.80 29.89
N HIS A 391 -9.49 -3.53 29.63
CA HIS A 391 -8.40 -3.84 30.57
C HIS A 391 -8.06 -2.71 31.55
N GLN A 392 -8.57 -1.50 31.36
CA GLN A 392 -8.40 -0.43 32.35
C GLN A 392 -9.35 -0.55 33.55
N GLN A 393 -10.45 -1.29 33.44
CA GLN A 393 -11.35 -1.48 34.61
C GLN A 393 -10.90 -2.56 35.59
N ASP A 394 -10.03 -3.48 35.14
CA ASP A 394 -9.54 -4.55 36.06
C ASP A 394 -8.26 -4.21 36.83
N GLN A 395 -7.60 -3.09 36.55
CA GLN A 395 -6.41 -2.64 37.24
C GLN A 395 -6.67 -1.61 38.36
N GLU A 396 -7.85 -1.03 38.47
CA GLU A 396 -8.20 -0.10 39.54
C GLU A 396 -8.76 -0.76 40.83
N VAL A 397 -8.82 -2.08 40.90
CA VAL A 397 -9.35 -2.81 42.06
C VAL A 397 -8.26 -3.45 42.94
N ILE A 398 -6.98 -3.26 42.60
CA ILE A 398 -5.86 -3.71 43.47
C ILE A 398 -4.89 -2.54 43.64
N GLY A 399 -5.23 -1.65 44.53
CA GLY A 399 -4.38 -0.58 45.08
C GLY A 399 -4.80 -0.28 46.49
#